data_de921f05c45e173663aff6a3e09b16a7
#
_entry.id   de921f05c45e173663aff6a3e09b16a7
#
_cell.length_a   1.000
_cell.length_b   1.000
_cell.length_c   1.000
_cell.angle_alpha   90.00
_cell.angle_beta   90.00
_cell.angle_gamma   90.00
#
_symmetry.space_group_name_H-M   'P 1'
#
loop_
_entity.id
_entity.type
_entity.pdbx_description
1 polymer ?
#
loop_
_entity_poly.entity_id
_entity_poly.type
_entity_poly.pdbx_seq_one_letter_code
_entity_poly.pdbx_strand_id
1 'polypeptide(L)'
;MKKKKVLSTLLIAGMVASMMVGCGKSADDKKESDNSGVTTYTVGTEGAYPPFNLVNEKGEPNKGHLALKFREVVSEAEKNNVEFKYEATGWDGIFTALESGKIDVIASQCGKNEEREQKYLFPDIPYTETQAAIVFKKDRTDISSDVNSIAGKTIVSATSGAQTNWLENYNKEHPDKAANIMYADGDMSKMLQEVINGRADAHIASIKVTADYVLKEQGLDSELECLPFETGDETTTYMLLRQDESGEKLKKIIDDSLKTLIENGTLKELSEKYLDGDYAPQL
;
A
#
# COMPACT_ATOMS: atom_id res chain seq x y z
N MET A 1 -33.03 -59.78 25.54
CA MET A 1 -33.65 -60.83 24.67
C MET A 1 -33.44 -60.46 23.23
N LYS A 2 -32.95 -61.45 22.44
CA LYS A 2 -32.88 -61.58 20.98
C LYS A 2 -32.07 -60.53 20.22
N LYS A 3 -30.81 -60.69 19.81
CA LYS A 3 -30.12 -61.58 18.86
C LYS A 3 -30.84 -61.69 17.50
N LYS A 4 -30.13 -61.23 16.42
CA LYS A 4 -29.88 -61.86 15.11
C LYS A 4 -29.01 -60.86 14.32
N LYS A 5 -27.74 -61.08 14.02
CA LYS A 5 -26.98 -61.96 13.14
C LYS A 5 -27.55 -62.05 11.72
N VAL A 6 -26.68 -61.79 10.77
CA VAL A 6 -26.19 -62.61 9.65
C VAL A 6 -26.15 -61.70 8.40
N LEU A 7 -25.25 -61.68 7.43
CA LEU A 7 -24.04 -62.41 7.04
C LEU A 7 -23.56 -61.78 5.73
N SER A 8 -22.28 -61.60 5.62
CA SER A 8 -21.38 -61.72 4.47
C SER A 8 -21.92 -61.77 3.03
N THR A 9 -21.30 -61.04 2.11
CA THR A 9 -20.68 -61.70 0.94
C THR A 9 -19.51 -60.88 0.41
N LEU A 10 -18.32 -61.49 0.36
CA LEU A 10 -17.12 -61.10 -0.37
C LEU A 10 -17.38 -61.18 -1.89
N LEU A 11 -16.79 -60.29 -2.64
CA LEU A 11 -16.29 -60.60 -3.97
C LEU A 11 -15.00 -59.83 -4.25
N ILE A 12 -13.93 -60.60 -4.42
CA ILE A 12 -12.56 -60.27 -4.80
C ILE A 12 -12.49 -60.26 -6.32
N ALA A 13 -11.77 -59.30 -6.89
CA ALA A 13 -10.89 -59.36 -8.08
C ALA A 13 -10.82 -57.94 -8.68
N GLY A 14 -9.70 -57.35 -8.93
CA GLY A 14 -8.53 -57.61 -9.63
C GLY A 14 -7.52 -56.51 -9.52
N MET A 15 -6.31 -56.85 -9.22
CA MET A 15 -5.11 -56.05 -9.37
C MET A 15 -4.88 -55.65 -10.83
N VAL A 16 -4.58 -54.39 -11.07
CA VAL A 16 -3.59 -54.00 -12.09
C VAL A 16 -2.71 -52.90 -11.51
N ALA A 17 -1.48 -53.29 -11.22
CA ALA A 17 -0.39 -52.40 -10.92
C ALA A 17 0.09 -51.75 -12.21
N SER A 18 0.14 -50.45 -12.27
CA SER A 18 0.98 -49.73 -13.19
C SER A 18 1.72 -48.65 -12.42
N MET A 19 2.96 -48.96 -12.07
CA MET A 19 3.96 -47.99 -11.68
C MET A 19 4.22 -47.04 -12.84
N MET A 20 3.95 -45.77 -12.68
CA MET A 20 4.62 -44.72 -13.43
C MET A 20 5.35 -43.81 -12.49
N VAL A 21 6.65 -43.92 -12.56
CA VAL A 21 7.63 -42.92 -12.14
C VAL A 21 7.33 -41.68 -12.94
N GLY A 22 6.92 -40.63 -12.27
CA GLY A 22 6.70 -39.31 -12.83
C GLY A 22 7.45 -38.28 -11.99
N CYS A 23 8.52 -37.79 -12.57
CA CYS A 23 9.36 -36.70 -12.10
C CYS A 23 8.53 -35.55 -11.55
N GLY A 24 9.12 -34.89 -10.51
CA GLY A 24 8.66 -33.62 -10.01
C GLY A 24 8.52 -32.59 -11.13
N LYS A 25 7.34 -32.10 -11.28
CA LYS A 25 7.06 -30.82 -11.91
C LYS A 25 6.64 -29.87 -10.80
N SER A 26 7.42 -28.81 -10.66
CA SER A 26 7.02 -27.58 -10.00
C SER A 26 5.57 -27.25 -10.41
N ALA A 27 4.78 -26.83 -9.46
CA ALA A 27 3.46 -26.31 -9.73
C ALA A 27 3.63 -25.01 -10.53
N ASP A 28 3.63 -25.13 -11.85
CA ASP A 28 3.29 -24.03 -12.73
C ASP A 28 1.79 -23.79 -12.55
N ASP A 29 1.45 -22.76 -11.78
CA ASP A 29 0.10 -22.22 -11.71
C ASP A 29 -0.31 -21.79 -13.13
N LYS A 30 -1.01 -22.67 -13.81
CA LYS A 30 -1.77 -22.30 -15.00
C LYS A 30 -2.91 -21.41 -14.51
N LYS A 31 -2.73 -20.09 -14.62
CA LYS A 31 -3.88 -19.19 -14.67
C LYS A 31 -4.85 -19.73 -15.71
N GLU A 32 -6.08 -20.01 -15.30
CA GLU A 32 -7.16 -20.37 -16.22
C GLU A 32 -7.31 -19.20 -17.22
N SER A 33 -6.78 -19.37 -18.41
CA SER A 33 -7.21 -18.55 -19.53
C SER A 33 -8.62 -19.03 -19.87
N ASP A 34 -9.62 -18.28 -19.44
CA ASP A 34 -10.95 -18.43 -19.97
C ASP A 34 -10.86 -18.31 -21.51
N ASN A 35 -11.69 -19.06 -22.22
CA ASN A 35 -11.69 -19.18 -23.68
C ASN A 35 -12.05 -17.85 -24.40
N SER A 36 -12.15 -16.73 -23.65
CA SER A 36 -12.42 -15.37 -24.11
C SER A 36 -11.18 -14.62 -24.59
N GLY A 37 -9.96 -15.11 -24.31
CA GLY A 37 -8.71 -14.40 -24.57
C GLY A 37 -8.43 -13.24 -23.59
N VAL A 38 -9.21 -13.11 -22.52
CA VAL A 38 -9.04 -12.11 -21.47
C VAL A 38 -8.14 -12.66 -20.37
N THR A 39 -7.16 -11.88 -19.94
CA THR A 39 -6.28 -12.19 -18.79
C THR A 39 -6.81 -11.51 -17.55
N THR A 40 -7.09 -12.27 -16.50
CA THR A 40 -7.55 -11.74 -15.21
C THR A 40 -6.39 -11.63 -14.22
N TYR A 41 -6.23 -10.47 -13.57
CA TYR A 41 -5.31 -10.23 -12.46
C TYR A 41 -6.07 -9.90 -11.18
N THR A 42 -5.52 -10.30 -10.04
CA THR A 42 -6.11 -10.00 -8.73
C THR A 42 -5.31 -8.89 -8.05
N VAL A 43 -6.00 -7.82 -7.69
CA VAL A 43 -5.45 -6.64 -7.00
C VAL A 43 -5.70 -6.75 -5.51
N GLY A 44 -4.62 -6.71 -4.73
CA GLY A 44 -4.70 -6.55 -3.29
C GLY A 44 -4.68 -5.07 -2.89
N THR A 45 -5.55 -4.70 -1.98
CA THR A 45 -5.58 -3.36 -1.36
C THR A 45 -5.98 -3.47 0.10
N GLU A 46 -5.47 -2.58 0.95
CA GLU A 46 -5.90 -2.54 2.36
C GLU A 46 -7.39 -2.16 2.50
N GLY A 47 -7.88 -1.35 1.57
CA GLY A 47 -9.28 -0.94 1.56
C GLY A 47 -9.73 -0.01 2.67
N ALA A 48 -8.82 0.43 3.53
CA ALA A 48 -9.07 1.25 4.71
C ALA A 48 -8.01 2.35 4.90
N TYR A 49 -7.42 2.86 3.82
CA TYR A 49 -6.37 3.88 3.86
C TYR A 49 -6.80 5.17 3.16
N PRO A 50 -7.60 6.02 3.83
CA PRO A 50 -8.04 7.29 3.25
C PRO A 50 -6.88 8.30 3.15
N PRO A 51 -6.95 9.23 2.21
CA PRO A 51 -7.94 9.38 1.14
C PRO A 51 -7.68 8.47 -0.08
N PHE A 52 -6.72 7.56 0.00
CA PHE A 52 -6.20 6.82 -1.16
C PHE A 52 -7.05 5.62 -1.54
N ASN A 53 -7.33 4.71 -0.61
CA ASN A 53 -8.12 3.53 -0.90
C ASN A 53 -9.16 3.25 0.17
N LEU A 54 -10.40 3.14 -0.28
CA LEU A 54 -11.55 2.69 0.51
C LEU A 54 -12.32 1.66 -0.30
N VAL A 55 -12.75 0.59 0.35
CA VAL A 55 -13.58 -0.43 -0.28
C VAL A 55 -15.01 -0.37 0.24
N ASN A 56 -15.94 -0.91 -0.54
CA ASN A 56 -17.33 -1.13 -0.13
C ASN A 56 -17.45 -2.43 0.71
N GLU A 57 -18.66 -2.77 1.12
CA GLU A 57 -18.96 -3.99 1.89
C GLU A 57 -18.59 -5.29 1.13
N LYS A 58 -18.38 -5.22 -0.19
CA LYS A 58 -17.97 -6.34 -1.03
C LYS A 58 -16.45 -6.42 -1.21
N GLY A 59 -15.69 -5.49 -0.61
CA GLY A 59 -14.25 -5.41 -0.80
C GLY A 59 -13.82 -4.76 -2.13
N GLU A 60 -14.75 -4.15 -2.89
CA GLU A 60 -14.44 -3.48 -4.14
C GLU A 60 -14.06 -2.02 -3.89
N PRO A 61 -13.05 -1.47 -4.59
CA PRO A 61 -12.69 -0.06 -4.50
C PRO A 61 -13.87 0.83 -4.86
N ASN A 62 -14.30 1.70 -3.95
CA ASN A 62 -15.46 2.56 -4.18
C ASN A 62 -15.22 4.04 -3.92
N LYS A 63 -14.23 4.37 -3.14
CA LYS A 63 -13.86 5.74 -2.79
C LYS A 63 -12.36 5.86 -2.61
N GLY A 64 -11.88 7.09 -2.70
CA GLY A 64 -10.49 7.42 -2.51
C GLY A 64 -9.73 7.56 -3.82
N HIS A 65 -8.66 8.30 -3.75
CA HIS A 65 -7.86 8.70 -4.89
C HIS A 65 -7.21 7.49 -5.61
N LEU A 66 -6.65 6.56 -4.85
CA LEU A 66 -6.01 5.38 -5.41
C LEU A 66 -7.02 4.44 -6.08
N ALA A 67 -8.17 4.22 -5.44
CA ALA A 67 -9.23 3.40 -6.00
C ALA A 67 -9.68 3.93 -7.37
N LEU A 68 -9.76 5.25 -7.51
CA LEU A 68 -10.15 5.90 -8.76
C LEU A 68 -9.01 5.94 -9.77
N LYS A 69 -7.78 6.24 -9.36
CA LYS A 69 -6.61 6.11 -10.24
C LYS A 69 -6.45 4.69 -10.76
N PHE A 70 -6.57 3.71 -9.88
CA PHE A 70 -6.49 2.32 -10.30
C PHE A 70 -7.62 1.96 -11.26
N ARG A 71 -8.81 2.49 -11.06
CA ARG A 71 -9.95 2.30 -11.98
C ARG A 71 -9.63 2.85 -13.37
N GLU A 72 -8.98 4.00 -13.47
CA GLU A 72 -8.55 4.55 -14.77
C GLU A 72 -7.43 3.68 -15.40
N VAL A 73 -6.46 3.24 -14.60
CA VAL A 73 -5.45 2.26 -15.06
C VAL A 73 -6.12 0.98 -15.56
N VAL A 74 -7.14 0.49 -14.85
CA VAL A 74 -7.96 -0.65 -15.28
C VAL A 74 -8.64 -0.37 -16.62
N SER A 75 -9.27 0.78 -16.75
CA SER A 75 -9.96 1.17 -17.99
C SER A 75 -9.01 1.22 -19.18
N GLU A 76 -7.80 1.73 -19.02
CA GLU A 76 -6.78 1.68 -20.06
C GLU A 76 -6.28 0.25 -20.33
N ALA A 77 -6.09 -0.56 -19.27
CA ALA A 77 -5.64 -1.94 -19.39
C ALA A 77 -6.71 -2.87 -20.04
N GLU A 78 -8.00 -2.62 -19.80
CA GLU A 78 -9.11 -3.35 -20.45
C GLU A 78 -9.04 -3.27 -21.97
N LYS A 79 -8.50 -2.20 -22.54
CA LYS A 79 -8.22 -2.09 -23.98
C LYS A 79 -7.22 -3.15 -24.49
N ASN A 80 -6.47 -3.78 -23.57
CA ASN A 80 -5.51 -4.86 -23.83
C ASN A 80 -6.05 -6.25 -23.46
N ASN A 81 -7.37 -6.44 -23.34
CA ASN A 81 -8.02 -7.67 -22.90
C ASN A 81 -7.56 -8.14 -21.50
N VAL A 82 -7.48 -7.23 -20.56
CA VAL A 82 -7.13 -7.48 -19.16
C VAL A 82 -8.30 -7.14 -18.26
N GLU A 83 -8.63 -8.03 -17.35
CA GLU A 83 -9.60 -7.79 -16.27
C GLU A 83 -8.93 -7.79 -14.91
N PHE A 84 -9.50 -7.03 -13.97
CA PHE A 84 -9.03 -6.99 -12.60
C PHE A 84 -10.11 -7.40 -11.61
N LYS A 85 -9.73 -8.27 -10.67
CA LYS A 85 -10.51 -8.60 -9.48
C LYS A 85 -9.83 -7.96 -8.26
N TYR A 86 -10.62 -7.63 -7.26
CA TYR A 86 -10.11 -6.95 -6.06
C TYR A 86 -10.24 -7.83 -4.83
N GLU A 87 -9.22 -7.80 -3.99
CA GLU A 87 -9.20 -8.48 -2.71
C GLU A 87 -8.70 -7.52 -1.63
N ALA A 88 -9.58 -7.21 -0.66
CA ALA A 88 -9.19 -6.46 0.52
C ALA A 88 -8.37 -7.34 1.46
N THR A 89 -7.14 -6.94 1.72
CA THR A 89 -6.19 -7.69 2.55
C THR A 89 -5.44 -6.71 3.43
N GLY A 90 -5.52 -6.90 4.75
CA GLY A 90 -4.80 -6.02 5.69
C GLY A 90 -3.29 -6.00 5.44
N TRP A 91 -2.65 -4.89 5.80
CA TRP A 91 -1.23 -4.62 5.54
C TRP A 91 -0.30 -5.75 5.94
N ASP A 92 -0.52 -6.35 7.12
CA ASP A 92 0.33 -7.43 7.64
C ASP A 92 0.29 -8.71 6.77
N GLY A 93 -0.80 -8.92 6.02
CA GLY A 93 -1.00 -10.11 5.19
C GLY A 93 -0.81 -9.88 3.70
N ILE A 94 -0.77 -8.63 3.23
CA ILE A 94 -0.84 -8.31 1.81
C ILE A 94 0.41 -8.78 1.04
N PHE A 95 1.59 -8.68 1.65
CA PHE A 95 2.84 -9.16 1.05
C PHE A 95 2.86 -10.69 0.91
N THR A 96 2.42 -11.40 1.95
CA THR A 96 2.27 -12.86 1.89
C THR A 96 1.25 -13.29 0.83
N ALA A 97 0.16 -12.53 0.65
CA ALA A 97 -0.80 -12.78 -0.41
C ALA A 97 -0.19 -12.60 -1.81
N LEU A 98 0.68 -11.59 -2.00
CA LEU A 98 1.42 -11.39 -3.24
C LEU A 98 2.41 -12.54 -3.49
N GLU A 99 3.22 -12.89 -2.50
CA GLU A 99 4.24 -13.95 -2.59
C GLU A 99 3.62 -15.33 -2.87
N SER A 100 2.45 -15.61 -2.29
CA SER A 100 1.73 -16.87 -2.53
C SER A 100 0.95 -16.93 -3.84
N GLY A 101 0.91 -15.84 -4.61
CA GLY A 101 0.12 -15.77 -5.85
C GLY A 101 -1.39 -15.59 -5.64
N LYS A 102 -1.84 -15.36 -4.41
CA LYS A 102 -3.25 -15.07 -4.11
C LYS A 102 -3.68 -13.74 -4.73
N ILE A 103 -2.77 -12.77 -4.78
CA ILE A 103 -2.91 -11.53 -5.52
C ILE A 103 -1.74 -11.36 -6.50
N ASP A 104 -1.94 -10.60 -7.55
CA ASP A 104 -0.94 -10.35 -8.58
C ASP A 104 -0.25 -9.00 -8.43
N VAL A 105 -0.93 -8.05 -7.83
CA VAL A 105 -0.43 -6.69 -7.60
C VAL A 105 -0.95 -6.14 -6.28
N ILE A 106 -0.10 -5.42 -5.55
CA ILE A 106 -0.49 -4.61 -4.40
C ILE A 106 -0.71 -3.18 -4.88
N ALA A 107 -1.92 -2.65 -4.68
CA ALA A 107 -2.26 -1.25 -4.91
C ALA A 107 -2.60 -0.58 -3.57
N SER A 108 -1.56 -0.21 -2.79
CA SER A 108 -1.70 0.31 -1.42
C SER A 108 -0.53 1.20 -0.98
N GLN A 109 -0.22 2.24 -1.76
CA GLN A 109 0.76 3.29 -1.42
C GLN A 109 2.14 2.74 -0.99
N CYS A 110 2.69 1.80 -1.74
CA CYS A 110 3.97 1.19 -1.40
C CYS A 110 5.15 2.05 -1.84
N GLY A 111 5.95 2.50 -0.89
CA GLY A 111 7.25 3.11 -1.17
C GLY A 111 8.32 2.05 -1.50
N LYS A 112 9.35 2.45 -2.26
CA LYS A 112 10.55 1.65 -2.49
C LYS A 112 11.42 1.61 -1.24
N ASN A 113 12.05 0.48 -1.02
CA ASN A 113 13.20 0.31 -0.14
C ASN A 113 14.01 -0.89 -0.63
N GLU A 114 15.25 -0.99 -0.17
CA GLU A 114 16.20 -2.01 -0.63
C GLU A 114 15.67 -3.45 -0.48
N GLU A 115 15.00 -3.77 0.61
CA GLU A 115 14.41 -5.10 0.83
C GLU A 115 13.30 -5.41 -0.17
N ARG A 116 12.42 -4.46 -0.44
CA ARG A 116 11.31 -4.64 -1.38
C ARG A 116 11.81 -4.73 -2.83
N GLU A 117 12.80 -3.92 -3.20
CA GLU A 117 13.38 -3.95 -4.55
C GLU A 117 14.07 -5.28 -4.87
N GLN A 118 14.57 -5.99 -3.85
CA GLN A 118 15.12 -7.34 -4.01
C GLN A 118 14.04 -8.42 -4.20
N LYS A 119 12.82 -8.20 -3.71
CA LYS A 119 11.77 -9.22 -3.67
C LYS A 119 10.64 -9.03 -4.68
N TYR A 120 10.39 -7.79 -5.10
CA TYR A 120 9.23 -7.43 -5.90
C TYR A 120 9.61 -6.59 -7.10
N LEU A 121 8.74 -6.62 -8.13
CA LEU A 121 8.82 -5.70 -9.25
C LEU A 121 8.06 -4.41 -8.91
N PHE A 122 8.65 -3.32 -9.34
CA PHE A 122 8.04 -2.00 -9.31
C PHE A 122 7.82 -1.51 -10.74
N PRO A 123 6.67 -0.90 -11.07
CA PRO A 123 6.54 -0.10 -12.28
C PRO A 123 7.66 0.95 -12.37
N ASP A 124 8.02 1.34 -13.57
CA ASP A 124 9.03 2.39 -13.77
C ASP A 124 8.45 3.75 -13.40
N ILE A 125 7.14 3.91 -13.58
CA ILE A 125 6.39 5.12 -13.29
C ILE A 125 5.71 4.97 -11.92
N PRO A 126 6.00 5.86 -10.95
CA PRO A 126 5.21 5.94 -9.72
C PRO A 126 3.79 6.40 -10.07
N TYR A 127 2.83 6.10 -9.22
CA TYR A 127 1.47 6.60 -9.48
C TYR A 127 1.10 7.80 -8.60
N THR A 128 1.90 8.12 -7.59
CA THR A 128 1.75 9.32 -6.75
C THR A 128 3.11 9.77 -6.25
N GLU A 129 3.35 11.08 -6.29
CA GLU A 129 4.46 11.73 -5.63
C GLU A 129 3.93 12.45 -4.40
N THR A 130 4.48 12.15 -3.24
CA THR A 130 4.07 12.73 -1.97
C THR A 130 5.30 13.19 -1.19
N GLN A 131 5.07 13.88 -0.08
CA GLN A 131 6.13 14.31 0.81
C GLN A 131 5.73 14.06 2.26
N ALA A 132 6.71 13.93 3.14
CA ALA A 132 6.49 13.90 4.57
C ALA A 132 5.89 15.23 5.04
N ALA A 133 5.25 15.19 6.20
CA ALA A 133 4.74 16.39 6.84
C ALA A 133 5.14 16.45 8.30
N ILE A 134 5.25 17.66 8.84
CA ILE A 134 5.32 17.93 10.26
C ILE A 134 4.01 18.56 10.72
N VAL A 135 3.39 17.96 11.75
CA VAL A 135 2.13 18.40 12.32
C VAL A 135 2.38 18.88 13.75
N PHE A 136 2.00 20.12 14.03
CA PHE A 136 2.24 20.79 15.30
C PHE A 136 1.14 21.82 15.59
N LYS A 137 1.11 22.37 16.81
CA LYS A 137 0.10 23.38 17.18
C LYS A 137 0.31 24.68 16.43
N LYS A 138 -0.75 25.30 15.92
CA LYS A 138 -0.72 26.54 15.13
C LYS A 138 -0.10 27.75 15.84
N ASP A 139 -0.13 27.76 17.15
CA ASP A 139 0.47 28.84 17.95
C ASP A 139 2.00 28.73 18.10
N ARG A 140 2.62 27.68 17.56
CA ARG A 140 4.07 27.47 17.58
C ARG A 140 4.73 28.23 16.43
N THR A 141 5.77 28.96 16.75
CA THR A 141 6.60 29.69 15.77
C THR A 141 8.03 29.17 15.66
N ASP A 142 8.33 28.12 16.45
CA ASP A 142 9.64 27.51 16.57
C ASP A 142 9.72 26.13 15.89
N ILE A 143 8.68 25.76 15.14
CA ILE A 143 8.60 24.56 14.30
C ILE A 143 8.24 24.99 12.88
N SER A 144 8.88 24.39 11.88
CA SER A 144 8.70 24.74 10.47
C SER A 144 8.96 23.51 9.57
N SER A 145 8.93 23.72 8.26
CA SER A 145 9.31 22.70 7.26
C SER A 145 10.77 22.25 7.33
N ASP A 146 11.65 23.09 7.90
CA ASP A 146 13.09 22.78 8.04
C ASP A 146 13.29 21.67 9.09
N VAL A 147 14.02 20.62 8.72
CA VAL A 147 14.34 19.50 9.62
C VAL A 147 15.08 19.94 10.88
N ASN A 148 15.86 21.03 10.84
CA ASN A 148 16.54 21.56 12.02
C ASN A 148 15.57 22.10 13.08
N SER A 149 14.32 22.39 12.73
CA SER A 149 13.31 22.91 13.67
C SER A 149 12.92 21.90 14.74
N ILE A 150 13.22 20.60 14.56
CA ILE A 150 12.92 19.56 15.55
C ILE A 150 14.00 19.40 16.62
N ALA A 151 15.13 20.14 16.53
CA ALA A 151 16.23 20.03 17.48
C ALA A 151 15.77 20.24 18.92
N GLY A 152 15.99 19.24 19.78
CA GLY A 152 15.58 19.25 21.18
C GLY A 152 14.07 19.16 21.44
N LYS A 153 13.23 19.06 20.39
CA LYS A 153 11.78 18.90 20.52
C LYS A 153 11.40 17.46 20.81
N THR A 154 10.22 17.26 21.38
CA THR A 154 9.63 15.93 21.57
C THR A 154 8.74 15.61 20.39
N ILE A 155 9.13 14.62 19.59
CA ILE A 155 8.39 14.15 18.42
C ILE A 155 7.70 12.84 18.75
N VAL A 156 6.37 12.81 18.66
CA VAL A 156 5.62 11.55 18.81
C VAL A 156 5.67 10.76 17.50
N SER A 157 6.04 9.49 17.61
CA SER A 157 6.18 8.57 16.48
C SER A 157 5.67 7.18 16.84
N ALA A 158 5.31 6.38 15.85
CA ALA A 158 4.99 4.98 16.05
C ALA A 158 6.24 4.21 16.57
N THR A 159 6.04 3.00 17.09
CA THR A 159 7.15 2.15 17.54
C THR A 159 7.98 1.58 16.38
N SER A 160 7.46 1.66 15.15
CA SER A 160 8.12 1.23 13.90
C SER A 160 7.52 1.97 12.71
N GLY A 161 8.27 2.02 11.62
CA GLY A 161 7.82 2.64 10.38
C GLY A 161 8.87 3.53 9.74
N ALA A 162 8.61 4.01 8.51
CA ALA A 162 9.57 4.79 7.75
C ALA A 162 10.00 6.07 8.48
N GLN A 163 9.05 6.81 9.06
CA GLN A 163 9.36 8.06 9.76
C GLN A 163 10.09 7.84 11.08
N THR A 164 9.77 6.77 11.78
CA THR A 164 10.50 6.40 13.00
C THR A 164 11.95 6.07 12.67
N ASN A 165 12.15 5.24 11.65
CA ASN A 165 13.50 4.88 11.17
C ASN A 165 14.27 6.12 10.69
N TRP A 166 13.61 7.00 9.92
CA TRP A 166 14.20 8.27 9.50
C TRP A 166 14.64 9.13 10.71
N LEU A 167 13.77 9.32 11.69
CA LEU A 167 14.03 10.14 12.88
C LEU A 167 15.16 9.55 13.74
N GLU A 168 15.17 8.24 13.92
CA GLU A 168 16.26 7.55 14.63
C GLU A 168 17.61 7.69 13.91
N ASN A 169 17.62 7.58 12.58
CA ASN A 169 18.83 7.77 11.77
C ASN A 169 19.29 9.23 11.81
N TYR A 170 18.36 10.18 11.63
CA TYR A 170 18.66 11.61 11.76
C TYR A 170 19.32 11.92 13.11
N ASN A 171 18.77 11.41 14.21
CA ASN A 171 19.33 11.62 15.55
C ASN A 171 20.75 11.03 15.70
N LYS A 172 21.05 9.91 15.07
CA LYS A 172 22.39 9.29 15.07
C LYS A 172 23.40 10.13 14.29
N GLU A 173 22.99 10.68 13.15
CA GLU A 173 23.83 11.47 12.26
C GLU A 173 24.01 12.92 12.76
N HIS A 174 23.02 13.43 13.50
CA HIS A 174 22.99 14.81 14.00
C HIS A 174 22.77 14.87 15.53
N PRO A 175 23.68 14.34 16.35
CA PRO A 175 23.48 14.24 17.80
C PRO A 175 23.33 15.60 18.51
N ASP A 176 23.86 16.67 17.94
CA ASP A 176 23.72 18.05 18.41
C ASP A 176 22.35 18.69 18.09
N LYS A 177 21.59 18.08 17.19
CA LYS A 177 20.26 18.50 16.74
C LYS A 177 19.19 17.43 16.99
N ALA A 178 19.52 16.40 17.76
CA ALA A 178 18.63 15.28 18.00
C ALA A 178 17.31 15.74 18.64
N ALA A 179 16.22 15.14 18.18
CA ALA A 179 14.91 15.25 18.80
C ALA A 179 14.71 14.16 19.85
N ASN A 180 13.85 14.41 20.85
CA ASN A 180 13.39 13.38 21.77
C ASN A 180 12.27 12.59 21.09
N ILE A 181 12.39 11.27 21.03
CA ILE A 181 11.36 10.41 20.43
C ILE A 181 10.41 9.93 21.52
N MET A 182 9.13 10.26 21.38
CA MET A 182 8.04 9.72 22.20
C MET A 182 7.35 8.63 21.41
N TYR A 183 7.58 7.37 21.77
CA TYR A 183 6.94 6.25 21.07
C TYR A 183 5.49 6.07 21.53
N ALA A 184 4.59 5.90 20.56
CA ALA A 184 3.17 5.63 20.75
C ALA A 184 2.72 4.44 19.89
N ASP A 185 1.49 3.98 20.05
CA ASP A 185 0.92 3.06 19.06
C ASP A 185 0.73 3.77 17.71
N GLY A 186 0.67 3.01 16.60
CA GLY A 186 0.69 3.55 15.24
C GLY A 186 -0.59 4.27 14.78
N ASP A 187 -1.51 4.59 15.69
CA ASP A 187 -2.72 5.35 15.38
C ASP A 187 -2.42 6.86 15.31
N MET A 188 -2.49 7.42 14.12
CA MET A 188 -2.24 8.85 13.88
C MET A 188 -3.12 9.74 14.76
N SER A 189 -4.40 9.41 14.92
CA SER A 189 -5.32 10.23 15.72
C SER A 189 -4.85 10.33 17.18
N LYS A 190 -4.33 9.24 17.74
CA LYS A 190 -3.78 9.24 19.10
C LYS A 190 -2.48 10.05 19.19
N MET A 191 -1.61 9.92 18.19
CA MET A 191 -0.38 10.71 18.13
C MET A 191 -0.69 12.21 18.03
N LEU A 192 -1.68 12.61 17.24
CA LEU A 192 -2.13 14.00 17.17
C LEU A 192 -2.71 14.51 18.50
N GLN A 193 -3.39 13.63 19.26
CA GLN A 193 -3.84 14.01 20.62
C GLN A 193 -2.67 14.26 21.59
N GLU A 194 -1.54 13.56 21.45
CA GLU A 194 -0.33 13.86 22.22
C GLU A 194 0.18 15.27 21.92
N VAL A 195 0.13 15.69 20.65
CA VAL A 195 0.51 17.06 20.23
C VAL A 195 -0.48 18.09 20.80
N ILE A 196 -1.78 17.88 20.67
CA ILE A 196 -2.83 18.77 21.19
C ILE A 196 -2.68 18.94 22.71
N ASN A 197 -2.44 17.85 23.42
CA ASN A 197 -2.27 17.86 24.88
C ASN A 197 -0.93 18.43 25.34
N GLY A 198 -0.03 18.78 24.42
CA GLY A 198 1.29 19.35 24.72
C GLY A 198 2.27 18.36 25.36
N ARG A 199 2.01 17.05 25.24
CA ARG A 199 2.96 16.01 25.65
C ARG A 199 4.04 15.75 24.60
N ALA A 200 3.72 16.00 23.35
CA ALA A 200 4.67 16.10 22.25
C ALA A 200 4.62 17.48 21.61
N ASP A 201 5.73 17.90 21.04
CA ASP A 201 5.84 19.17 20.31
C ASP A 201 5.29 19.06 18.89
N ALA A 202 5.52 17.91 18.25
CA ALA A 202 5.06 17.63 16.88
C ALA A 202 4.94 16.12 16.61
N HIS A 203 4.31 15.81 15.47
CA HIS A 203 4.28 14.50 14.83
C HIS A 203 4.81 14.62 13.39
N ILE A 204 5.64 13.68 12.97
CA ILE A 204 6.08 13.57 11.57
C ILE A 204 5.26 12.49 10.88
N ALA A 205 4.45 12.89 9.91
CA ALA A 205 3.64 11.99 9.09
C ALA A 205 4.38 11.61 7.80
N SER A 206 4.23 10.37 7.35
CA SER A 206 4.85 9.86 6.12
C SER A 206 4.35 10.57 4.88
N ILE A 207 3.08 10.90 4.88
CA ILE A 207 2.37 11.40 3.72
C ILE A 207 1.51 12.59 4.16
N LYS A 208 1.88 13.78 3.67
CA LYS A 208 1.19 15.03 3.97
C LYS A 208 -0.30 14.95 3.69
N VAL A 209 -0.67 14.41 2.54
CA VAL A 209 -2.08 14.28 2.13
C VAL A 209 -2.91 13.49 3.13
N THR A 210 -2.36 12.41 3.69
CA THR A 210 -3.05 11.65 4.74
C THR A 210 -3.20 12.47 6.03
N ALA A 211 -2.17 13.21 6.41
CA ALA A 211 -2.23 14.07 7.59
C ALA A 211 -3.29 15.17 7.41
N ASP A 212 -3.28 15.88 6.28
CA ASP A 212 -4.29 16.91 5.97
C ASP A 212 -5.71 16.33 5.99
N TYR A 213 -5.90 15.14 5.40
CA TYR A 213 -7.20 14.47 5.42
C TYR A 213 -7.66 14.15 6.84
N VAL A 214 -6.80 13.57 7.68
CA VAL A 214 -7.12 13.24 9.08
C VAL A 214 -7.45 14.50 9.88
N LEU A 215 -6.68 15.58 9.70
CA LEU A 215 -6.94 16.85 10.37
C LEU A 215 -8.30 17.41 10.02
N LYS A 216 -8.66 17.43 8.74
CA LYS A 216 -9.97 17.91 8.25
C LYS A 216 -11.14 17.06 8.77
N GLU A 217 -11.02 15.73 8.63
CA GLU A 217 -12.09 14.79 9.04
C GLU A 217 -12.36 14.83 10.55
N GLN A 218 -11.35 15.14 11.36
CA GLN A 218 -11.46 15.22 12.81
C GLN A 218 -11.68 16.65 13.32
N GLY A 219 -11.72 17.66 12.43
CA GLY A 219 -11.86 19.06 12.79
C GLY A 219 -10.65 19.63 13.58
N LEU A 220 -9.50 18.99 13.44
CA LEU A 220 -8.25 19.36 14.12
C LEU A 220 -7.45 20.44 13.37
N ASP A 221 -7.80 20.71 12.13
CA ASP A 221 -7.21 21.74 11.27
C ASP A 221 -7.42 23.16 11.79
N SER A 222 -8.26 23.37 12.79
CA SER A 222 -8.38 24.64 13.52
C SER A 222 -7.27 24.85 14.57
N GLU A 223 -6.72 23.77 15.14
CA GLU A 223 -5.73 23.78 16.23
C GLU A 223 -4.32 23.43 15.76
N LEU A 224 -4.22 22.54 14.76
CA LEU A 224 -2.96 22.01 14.25
C LEU A 224 -2.61 22.58 12.88
N GLU A 225 -1.33 22.81 12.65
CA GLU A 225 -0.73 23.13 11.36
C GLU A 225 -0.09 21.87 10.78
N CYS A 226 -0.18 21.70 9.47
CA CYS A 226 0.45 20.60 8.73
C CYS A 226 1.29 21.18 7.59
N LEU A 227 2.58 21.21 7.76
CA LEU A 227 3.52 21.71 6.76
C LEU A 227 4.27 20.58 6.07
N PRO A 228 4.68 20.74 4.81
CA PRO A 228 5.69 19.88 4.21
C PRO A 228 6.91 19.79 5.13
N PHE A 229 7.52 18.60 5.23
CA PHE A 229 8.72 18.43 6.06
C PHE A 229 9.84 17.90 5.18
N GLU A 230 10.92 18.68 5.09
CA GLU A 230 12.02 18.46 4.14
C GLU A 230 12.99 17.37 4.64
N THR A 231 12.53 16.13 4.68
CA THR A 231 13.35 14.96 5.08
C THR A 231 14.44 14.60 4.07
N GLY A 232 14.42 15.22 2.89
CA GLY A 232 15.32 14.88 1.79
C GLY A 232 14.84 13.71 0.93
N ASP A 233 13.82 13.00 1.38
CA ASP A 233 13.22 11.86 0.68
C ASP A 233 11.88 12.29 0.06
N GLU A 234 11.83 12.38 -1.26
CA GLU A 234 10.54 12.41 -1.94
C GLU A 234 9.88 11.05 -1.77
N THR A 235 8.66 11.06 -1.25
CA THR A 235 7.94 9.80 -1.04
C THR A 235 7.13 9.48 -2.30
N THR A 236 7.76 8.85 -3.25
CA THR A 236 7.06 8.25 -4.39
C THR A 236 6.41 6.93 -3.98
N THR A 237 5.20 6.69 -4.46
CA THR A 237 4.49 5.44 -4.18
C THR A 237 4.16 4.68 -5.46
N TYR A 238 4.23 3.37 -5.33
CA TYR A 238 4.15 2.44 -6.44
C TYR A 238 3.14 1.33 -6.17
N MET A 239 2.70 0.69 -7.23
CA MET A 239 2.12 -0.64 -7.16
C MET A 239 3.27 -1.66 -7.08
N LEU A 240 3.09 -2.74 -6.31
CA LEU A 240 4.07 -3.83 -6.23
C LEU A 240 3.54 -5.07 -6.91
N LEU A 241 4.43 -5.73 -7.66
CA LEU A 241 4.09 -6.95 -8.40
C LEU A 241 5.01 -8.11 -8.02
N ARG A 242 4.59 -9.34 -8.29
CA ARG A 242 5.47 -10.48 -8.15
C ARG A 242 6.62 -10.43 -9.14
N GLN A 243 7.75 -10.97 -8.73
CA GLN A 243 8.96 -11.08 -9.54
C GLN A 243 8.93 -12.36 -10.39
N ASP A 244 7.95 -12.43 -11.31
CA ASP A 244 7.72 -13.54 -12.23
C ASP A 244 7.29 -13.06 -13.63
N GLU A 245 7.16 -13.98 -14.60
CA GLU A 245 6.77 -13.64 -15.97
C GLU A 245 5.40 -12.94 -16.05
N SER A 246 4.45 -13.31 -15.17
CA SER A 246 3.13 -12.67 -15.07
C SER A 246 3.24 -11.25 -14.56
N GLY A 247 4.08 -11.03 -13.55
CA GLY A 247 4.36 -9.71 -12.99
C GLY A 247 5.03 -8.78 -14.00
N GLU A 248 5.99 -9.28 -14.78
CA GLU A 248 6.64 -8.49 -15.84
C GLU A 248 5.64 -8.03 -16.92
N LYS A 249 4.72 -8.91 -17.33
CA LYS A 249 3.66 -8.55 -18.28
C LYS A 249 2.73 -7.50 -17.71
N LEU A 250 2.32 -7.66 -16.44
CA LEU A 250 1.44 -6.72 -15.77
C LEU A 250 2.14 -5.37 -15.51
N LYS A 251 3.43 -5.39 -15.14
CA LYS A 251 4.25 -4.17 -15.01
C LYS A 251 4.19 -3.33 -16.28
N LYS A 252 4.43 -3.95 -17.44
CA LYS A 252 4.38 -3.23 -18.70
C LYS A 252 3.02 -2.61 -18.97
N ILE A 253 1.92 -3.33 -18.69
CA ILE A 253 0.56 -2.82 -18.87
C ILE A 253 0.31 -1.63 -17.95
N ILE A 254 0.77 -1.69 -16.71
CA ILE A 254 0.63 -0.59 -15.74
C ILE A 254 1.44 0.62 -16.17
N ASP A 255 2.69 0.45 -16.58
CA ASP A 255 3.55 1.55 -17.05
C ASP A 255 2.96 2.24 -18.30
N ASP A 256 2.52 1.46 -19.29
CA ASP A 256 1.88 2.00 -20.50
C ASP A 256 0.58 2.77 -20.14
N SER A 257 -0.21 2.24 -19.20
CA SER A 257 -1.45 2.89 -18.75
C SER A 257 -1.18 4.17 -17.98
N LEU A 258 -0.24 4.14 -17.02
CA LEU A 258 0.15 5.32 -16.24
C LEU A 258 0.69 6.42 -17.14
N LYS A 259 1.56 6.07 -18.10
CA LYS A 259 2.06 7.02 -19.09
C LYS A 259 0.94 7.72 -19.84
N THR A 260 -0.03 6.95 -20.34
CA THR A 260 -1.20 7.50 -21.05
C THR A 260 -1.99 8.45 -20.17
N LEU A 261 -2.21 8.08 -18.89
CA LEU A 261 -3.01 8.86 -17.95
C LEU A 261 -2.29 10.12 -17.45
N ILE A 262 -0.96 10.13 -17.44
CA ILE A 262 -0.16 11.33 -17.19
C ILE A 262 -0.23 12.27 -18.41
N GLU A 263 0.06 11.75 -19.62
CA GLU A 263 0.10 12.53 -20.84
C GLU A 263 -1.24 13.22 -21.17
N ASN A 264 -2.37 12.57 -20.85
CA ASN A 264 -3.70 13.13 -21.08
C ASN A 264 -4.25 13.97 -19.92
N GLY A 265 -3.49 14.10 -18.81
CA GLY A 265 -3.86 14.92 -17.65
C GLY A 265 -4.81 14.26 -16.65
N THR A 266 -5.27 13.02 -16.90
CA THR A 266 -6.25 12.35 -16.03
C THR A 266 -5.72 12.17 -14.60
N LEU A 267 -4.44 11.81 -14.41
CA LEU A 267 -3.88 11.63 -13.07
C LEU A 267 -3.84 12.95 -12.28
N LYS A 268 -3.53 14.05 -12.96
CA LYS A 268 -3.55 15.38 -12.37
C LYS A 268 -4.97 15.77 -11.93
N GLU A 269 -5.97 15.63 -12.81
CA GLU A 269 -7.37 15.94 -12.49
C GLU A 269 -7.89 15.15 -11.28
N LEU A 270 -7.54 13.84 -11.21
CA LEU A 270 -7.90 13.00 -10.07
C LEU A 270 -7.18 13.45 -8.79
N SER A 271 -5.92 13.83 -8.89
CA SER A 271 -5.14 14.34 -7.77
C SER A 271 -5.74 15.62 -7.20
N GLU A 272 -5.96 16.62 -8.03
CA GLU A 272 -6.56 17.89 -7.64
C GLU A 272 -7.96 17.71 -7.03
N LYS A 273 -8.75 16.80 -7.60
CA LYS A 273 -10.13 16.54 -7.14
C LYS A 273 -10.23 15.86 -5.77
N TYR A 274 -9.31 14.94 -5.48
CA TYR A 274 -9.45 14.06 -4.31
C TYR A 274 -8.39 14.27 -3.23
N LEU A 275 -7.29 14.97 -3.56
CA LEU A 275 -6.18 15.21 -2.65
C LEU A 275 -5.92 16.72 -2.42
N ASP A 276 -6.77 17.60 -2.95
CA ASP A 276 -6.61 19.06 -2.86
C ASP A 276 -5.24 19.57 -3.40
N GLY A 277 -4.61 18.84 -4.34
CA GLY A 277 -3.32 19.22 -4.92
C GLY A 277 -2.88 18.32 -6.04
N ASP A 278 -1.91 18.77 -6.81
CA ASP A 278 -1.30 17.98 -7.89
C ASP A 278 -0.17 17.11 -7.31
N TYR A 279 -0.45 15.84 -7.14
CA TYR A 279 0.47 14.79 -6.72
C TYR A 279 0.68 13.75 -7.83
N ALA A 280 0.34 14.10 -9.07
CA ALA A 280 0.61 13.26 -10.22
C ALA A 280 2.10 13.25 -10.53
N PRO A 281 2.68 12.08 -10.82
CA PRO A 281 4.08 12.00 -11.21
C PRO A 281 4.32 12.72 -12.54
N GLN A 282 5.54 13.18 -12.72
CA GLN A 282 6.01 13.75 -13.98
C GLN A 282 6.79 12.67 -14.75
N LEU A 283 6.75 12.70 -16.12
CA LEU A 283 7.48 11.78 -17.01
C LEU A 283 8.89 12.28 -17.29
#